data_745f19cc4bf76252f631c6b4a3a15547
#
_entry.id   745f19cc4bf76252f631c6b4a3a15547
#
_cell.length_a   1.000
_cell.length_b   1.000
_cell.length_c   1.000
_cell.angle_alpha   90.00
_cell.angle_beta   90.00
_cell.angle_gamma   90.00
#
_symmetry.space_group_name_H-M   'P 1'
#
loop_
_entity.id
_entity.type
_entity.pdbx_description
1 polymer ?
#
loop_
_entity_poly.entity_id
_entity_poly.type
_entity_poly.pdbx_seq_one_letter_code
_entity_poly.pdbx_strand_id
1 'polypeptide(L)' 'MSTLPQADLTKELEFRKDGLWYKIDQGIPYSGAAVDFHDNGEMKSRTKMIDGKGIGLIEEWDENGSVKGTRFKNEFSE' A
#
# COMPACT_ATOMS: atom_id res chain seq x y z
N MET A 1 -15.79 0.84 -15.73
CA MET A 1 -14.48 1.22 -15.23
C MET A 1 -14.19 0.56 -13.91
N SER A 2 -13.06 -0.05 -13.80
CA SER A 2 -12.73 -0.74 -12.58
C SER A 2 -11.80 0.13 -11.72
N THR A 3 -11.98 0.05 -10.42
CA THR A 3 -11.09 0.67 -9.47
C THR A 3 -10.36 -0.42 -8.74
N LEU A 4 -9.13 -0.12 -8.36
CA LEU A 4 -8.37 -1.06 -7.56
C LEU A 4 -8.99 -1.15 -6.18
N PRO A 5 -9.04 -2.34 -5.59
CA PRO A 5 -9.45 -2.45 -4.21
C PRO A 5 -8.47 -1.67 -3.33
N GLN A 6 -8.97 -1.20 -2.22
CA GLN A 6 -8.14 -0.50 -1.24
C GLN A 6 -8.20 -1.24 0.08
N ALA A 7 -7.08 -1.30 0.77
CA ALA A 7 -7.02 -1.92 2.07
C ALA A 7 -6.12 -1.08 2.98
N ASP A 8 -6.49 -1.02 4.25
CA ASP A 8 -5.71 -0.31 5.27
C ASP A 8 -4.47 -1.13 5.57
N LEU A 9 -3.31 -0.53 5.35
CA LEU A 9 -2.03 -1.24 5.50
C LEU A 9 -1.85 -1.80 6.90
N THR A 10 -2.27 -1.05 7.91
CA THR A 10 -2.02 -1.45 9.29
C THR A 10 -3.14 -2.27 9.89
N LYS A 11 -4.35 -2.18 9.35
CA LYS A 11 -5.51 -2.85 9.93
C LYS A 11 -6.01 -4.04 9.13
N GLU A 12 -5.80 -4.03 7.83
CA GLU A 12 -6.36 -5.06 6.96
C GLU A 12 -5.32 -5.92 6.28
N LEU A 13 -4.07 -5.51 6.30
CA LEU A 13 -3.00 -6.24 5.64
C LEU A 13 -1.97 -6.72 6.64
N GLU A 14 -1.29 -7.80 6.30
CA GLU A 14 -0.20 -8.30 7.12
C GLU A 14 0.93 -8.77 6.22
N PHE A 15 2.15 -8.58 6.70
CA PHE A 15 3.35 -9.00 6.00
C PHE A 15 3.76 -10.36 6.56
N ARG A 16 3.86 -11.35 5.69
CA ARG A 16 4.13 -12.72 6.14
C ARG A 16 5.57 -13.13 5.86
N LYS A 17 5.92 -14.31 6.37
CA LYS A 17 7.28 -14.82 6.32
C LYS A 17 7.81 -14.99 4.91
N ASP A 18 6.93 -15.21 3.95
CA ASP A 18 7.35 -15.38 2.57
C ASP A 18 7.74 -14.07 1.91
N GLY A 19 7.62 -12.96 2.63
CA GLY A 19 7.97 -11.66 2.09
C GLY A 19 6.86 -10.98 1.32
N LEU A 20 5.65 -11.49 1.43
CA LEU A 20 4.51 -10.96 0.70
C LEU A 20 3.46 -10.41 1.65
N TRP A 21 2.69 -9.45 1.16
CA TRP A 21 1.57 -8.87 1.88
C TRP A 21 0.29 -9.60 1.55
N TYR A 22 -0.52 -9.81 2.57
CA TYR A 22 -1.80 -10.50 2.45
C TYR A 22 -2.86 -9.71 3.17
N LYS A 23 -4.09 -9.82 2.70
CA LYS A 23 -5.20 -9.40 3.55
C LYS A 23 -5.30 -10.39 4.70
N ILE A 24 -5.52 -9.87 5.89
CA ILE A 24 -5.71 -10.71 7.06
C ILE A 24 -6.87 -11.65 6.78
N ASP A 25 -6.69 -12.93 7.08
CA ASP A 25 -7.68 -13.99 6.85
C ASP A 25 -7.78 -14.44 5.39
N GLN A 26 -6.89 -13.96 4.53
CA GLN A 26 -6.88 -14.42 3.14
C GLN A 26 -5.62 -15.23 2.89
N GLY A 27 -5.73 -16.21 2.01
CA GLY A 27 -4.59 -17.04 1.68
C GLY A 27 -3.94 -16.70 0.36
N ILE A 28 -4.34 -15.59 -0.24
CA ILE A 28 -3.81 -15.15 -1.53
C ILE A 28 -3.10 -13.83 -1.34
N PRO A 29 -1.90 -13.64 -1.94
CA PRO A 29 -1.22 -12.36 -1.84
C PRO A 29 -2.10 -11.23 -2.34
N TYR A 30 -1.99 -10.08 -1.69
CA TYR A 30 -2.87 -8.96 -1.96
C TYR A 30 -2.47 -8.22 -3.25
N SER A 31 -3.46 -7.87 -4.05
CA SER A 31 -3.27 -7.00 -5.20
C SER A 31 -4.27 -5.86 -5.09
N GLY A 32 -3.78 -4.64 -5.20
CA GLY A 32 -4.61 -3.46 -5.08
C GLY A 32 -3.83 -2.35 -4.42
N ALA A 33 -4.55 -1.35 -3.92
CA ALA A 33 -3.92 -0.22 -3.25
C ALA A 33 -3.86 -0.49 -1.76
N ALA A 34 -2.70 -0.23 -1.18
CA ALA A 34 -2.50 -0.30 0.27
C ALA A 34 -2.39 1.13 0.78
N VAL A 35 -3.23 1.51 1.70
CA VAL A 35 -3.26 2.87 2.21
C VAL A 35 -2.92 2.89 3.68
N ASP A 36 -2.25 3.95 4.09
CA ASP A 36 -1.89 4.16 5.48
C ASP A 36 -2.33 5.57 5.86
N PHE A 37 -2.58 5.78 7.15
CA PHE A 37 -3.12 7.04 7.63
C PHE A 37 -2.29 7.57 8.78
N HIS A 38 -2.22 8.91 8.85
CA HIS A 38 -1.67 9.58 10.02
C HIS A 38 -2.65 9.45 11.18
N ASP A 39 -2.17 9.75 12.38
CA ASP A 39 -3.01 9.66 13.57
C ASP A 39 -4.21 10.59 13.51
N ASN A 40 -4.10 11.68 12.75
CA ASN A 40 -5.21 12.63 12.63
C ASN A 40 -6.24 12.21 11.57
N GLY A 41 -6.06 11.06 10.94
CA GLY A 41 -7.01 10.57 9.96
C GLY A 41 -6.69 10.95 8.52
N GLU A 42 -5.69 11.79 8.31
CA GLU A 42 -5.30 12.16 6.95
C GLU A 42 -4.48 11.03 6.33
N MET A 43 -4.63 10.87 5.02
CA MET A 43 -3.90 9.80 4.33
C MET A 43 -2.41 10.08 4.38
N LYS A 44 -1.64 9.07 4.76
CA LYS A 44 -0.20 9.15 4.87
C LYS A 44 0.49 8.63 3.62
N SER A 45 0.02 7.51 3.09
CA SER A 45 0.64 6.93 1.92
C SER A 45 -0.34 6.02 1.19
N ARG A 46 -0.09 5.85 -0.08
CA ARG A 46 -0.83 4.90 -0.90
C ARG A 46 0.17 4.20 -1.81
N THR A 47 0.20 2.89 -1.74
CA THR A 47 1.14 2.07 -2.48
C THR A 47 0.37 1.06 -3.32
N LYS A 48 0.74 0.95 -4.57
CA LYS A 48 0.15 -0.09 -5.43
C LYS A 48 0.87 -1.40 -5.19
N MET A 49 0.09 -2.45 -4.98
CA MET A 49 0.62 -3.79 -4.75
C MET A 49 0.14 -4.75 -5.81
N ILE A 50 1.00 -5.67 -6.19
CA ILE A 50 0.66 -6.75 -7.11
C ILE A 50 1.24 -8.02 -6.53
N ASP A 51 0.38 -9.02 -6.32
CA ASP A 51 0.76 -10.32 -5.77
C ASP A 51 1.55 -10.18 -4.48
N GLY A 52 1.12 -9.25 -3.65
CA GLY A 52 1.72 -9.07 -2.33
C GLY A 52 2.99 -8.25 -2.30
N LYS A 53 3.39 -7.67 -3.42
CA LYS A 53 4.60 -6.86 -3.48
C LYS A 53 4.24 -5.42 -3.80
N GLY A 54 4.87 -4.49 -3.07
CA GLY A 54 4.68 -3.08 -3.34
C GLY A 54 5.50 -2.68 -4.54
N ILE A 55 4.83 -2.45 -5.66
CA ILE A 55 5.48 -2.02 -6.89
C ILE A 55 4.70 -0.84 -7.45
N GLY A 56 5.35 -0.13 -8.37
CA GLY A 56 4.70 0.98 -9.02
C GLY A 56 4.75 2.25 -8.19
N LEU A 57 3.67 2.99 -8.23
CA LEU A 57 3.63 4.33 -7.67
C LEU A 57 3.40 4.31 -6.17
N ILE A 58 4.22 5.06 -5.45
CA ILE A 58 4.04 5.30 -4.02
C ILE A 58 3.81 6.78 -3.84
N GLU A 59 2.68 7.12 -3.26
CA GLU A 59 2.32 8.51 -2.98
C GLU A 59 2.34 8.73 -1.48
N GLU A 60 2.88 9.87 -1.06
CA GLU A 60 2.99 10.19 0.36
C GLU A 60 2.52 11.61 0.62
N TRP A 61 1.87 11.82 1.76
CA TRP A 61 1.36 13.11 2.18
C TRP A 61 1.76 13.37 3.62
N ASP A 62 1.88 14.65 3.97
CA ASP A 62 2.13 14.99 5.37
C ASP A 62 0.80 15.11 6.12
N GLU A 63 0.89 15.45 7.40
CA GLU A 63 -0.29 15.50 8.26
C GLU A 63 -1.27 16.61 7.88
N ASN A 64 -0.83 17.57 7.10
CA ASN A 64 -1.67 18.65 6.62
C ASN A 64 -2.34 18.32 5.29
N GLY A 65 -2.03 17.14 4.73
CA GLY A 65 -2.57 16.75 3.46
C GLY A 65 -1.77 17.21 2.26
N SER A 66 -0.64 17.84 2.50
CA SER A 66 0.22 18.29 1.40
C SER A 66 1.05 17.13 0.89
N VAL A 67 1.26 17.12 -0.41
CA VAL A 67 2.05 16.05 -1.03
C VAL A 67 3.49 16.15 -0.56
N LYS A 68 4.00 15.07 0.04
CA LYS A 68 5.40 14.98 0.43
C LYS A 68 6.27 14.54 -0.73
N GLY A 69 5.71 13.70 -1.57
CA GLY A 69 6.47 13.22 -2.70
C GLY A 69 5.77 12.07 -3.36
N THR A 70 6.26 11.74 -4.53
CA THR A 70 5.75 10.65 -5.31
C THR A 70 6.94 9.86 -5.79
N ARG A 71 6.93 8.56 -5.53
CA ARG A 71 8.04 7.71 -5.90
C ARG A 71 7.55 6.50 -6.66
N PHE A 72 8.39 6.01 -7.55
CA PHE A 72 8.14 4.75 -8.20
C PHE A 72 8.97 3.70 -7.50
N LYS A 73 8.31 2.65 -7.04
CA LYS A 73 9.00 1.51 -6.48
C LYS A 73 8.99 0.40 -7.52
N ASN A 74 10.16 -0.13 -7.81
CA ASN A 74 10.28 -1.20 -8.80
C ASN A 74 10.99 -2.37 -8.15
N GLU A 75 10.24 -3.43 -7.92
CA GLU A 75 10.77 -4.62 -7.25
C GLU A 75 11.80 -5.36 -8.07
N PHE A 76 11.80 -5.11 -9.37
CA PHE A 76 12.69 -5.83 -10.27
C PHE A 76 13.94 -5.05 -10.61
N SER A 77 14.04 -3.83 -10.12
CA SER A 77 15.17 -2.97 -10.40
C SER A 77 16.15 -3.03 -9.25
N GLU A 78 17.39 -3.18 -9.52
CA GLU A 78 18.40 -3.26 -8.46
C GLU A 78 19.33 -2.09 -8.50
#